data_c786a4a3ea4c020addd2ddad4054366c
#
_entry.id   c786a4a3ea4c020addd2ddad4054366c
#
_cell.length_a   1.000
_cell.length_b   1.000
_cell.length_c   1.000
_cell.angle_alpha   90.00
_cell.angle_beta   90.00
_cell.angle_gamma   90.00
#
_symmetry.space_group_name_H-M   'P 1'
#
loop_
_entity.id
_entity.type
_entity.pdbx_description
1 polymer ?
#
loop_
_entity_poly.entity_id
_entity_poly.type
_entity_poly.pdbx_seq_one_letter_code
_entity_poly.pdbx_strand_id
1 'polypeptide(L)'
;MQWEKTFIEDLQWDTILVEKRKGVGVITLNRPQALNALNSQLIAEINQALDQFERDAEIGCMVLAGSEKAFAAGADIKEMAELNFPNIYFDDFFHLADRIAQRRKPLIAAVSGYALGGGCELALMCDFIYCADNAKFGLPEVTLGVIPGIGGTQRLTLALGKAKAMEMCLTARQMGAVEAEQSGLVARVLPK
;
A
#
# COMPACT_ATOMS: atom_id res chain seq x y z
N MET A 1 27.32 5.19 0.31
CA MET A 1 27.02 5.95 -0.94
C MET A 1 25.95 6.98 -0.58
N GLN A 2 26.30 8.26 -0.46
CA GLN A 2 25.31 9.31 -0.19
C GLN A 2 24.51 9.55 -1.48
N TRP A 3 23.19 9.38 -1.41
CA TRP A 3 22.29 9.65 -2.51
C TRP A 3 21.88 11.12 -2.46
N GLU A 4 22.11 11.88 -3.54
CA GLU A 4 21.54 13.22 -3.65
C GLU A 4 20.01 13.12 -3.72
N LYS A 5 19.35 13.75 -2.77
CA LYS A 5 17.90 13.89 -2.71
C LYS A 5 17.51 15.16 -3.44
N THR A 6 16.76 15.04 -4.51
CA THR A 6 16.10 16.19 -5.13
C THR A 6 14.62 16.14 -4.76
N PHE A 7 14.15 17.14 -4.03
CA PHE A 7 12.73 17.28 -3.75
C PHE A 7 11.99 17.81 -4.97
N ILE A 8 10.76 17.36 -5.18
CA ILE A 8 9.89 17.93 -6.21
C ILE A 8 9.39 19.27 -5.65
N GLU A 9 9.97 20.36 -6.13
CA GLU A 9 9.52 21.72 -5.81
C GLU A 9 8.14 21.92 -6.47
N ASP A 10 7.17 22.50 -5.74
CA ASP A 10 5.86 23.01 -6.14
C ASP A 10 4.59 22.32 -5.61
N LEU A 11 4.62 21.14 -4.99
CA LEU A 11 3.43 20.61 -4.33
C LEU A 11 3.71 20.33 -2.85
N GLN A 12 2.90 20.93 -1.99
CA GLN A 12 2.88 20.56 -0.57
C GLN A 12 2.05 19.29 -0.40
N TRP A 13 2.67 18.26 0.18
CA TRP A 13 2.04 17.01 0.53
C TRP A 13 1.83 16.97 2.04
N ASP A 14 0.62 16.65 2.49
CA ASP A 14 0.31 16.59 3.92
C ASP A 14 0.49 15.19 4.49
N THR A 15 0.24 14.16 3.64
CA THR A 15 0.14 12.77 4.06
C THR A 15 1.20 11.87 3.48
N ILE A 16 2.02 12.37 2.55
CA ILE A 16 3.14 11.64 1.95
C ILE A 16 4.41 12.49 1.91
N LEU A 17 5.56 11.83 1.76
CA LEU A 17 6.83 12.44 1.38
C LEU A 17 7.20 11.93 -0.01
N VAL A 18 7.64 12.83 -0.88
CA VAL A 18 7.94 12.50 -2.28
C VAL A 18 9.38 12.88 -2.60
N GLU A 19 10.16 11.93 -3.11
CA GLU A 19 11.57 12.12 -3.44
C GLU A 19 11.89 11.53 -4.82
N LYS A 20 12.86 12.12 -5.53
CA LYS A 20 13.52 11.51 -6.70
C LYS A 20 14.91 11.03 -6.30
N ARG A 21 15.25 9.80 -6.68
CA ARG A 21 16.57 9.20 -6.41
C ARG A 21 17.09 8.49 -7.66
N LYS A 22 17.96 9.14 -8.45
CA LYS A 22 18.64 8.52 -9.62
C LYS A 22 17.71 7.65 -10.49
N GLY A 23 16.67 8.22 -11.04
CA GLY A 23 15.75 7.50 -11.91
C GLY A 23 14.65 6.71 -11.18
N VAL A 24 14.56 6.83 -9.84
CA VAL A 24 13.54 6.21 -9.02
C VAL A 24 12.69 7.29 -8.35
N GLY A 25 11.38 7.21 -8.53
CA GLY A 25 10.41 8.00 -7.75
C GLY A 25 10.08 7.27 -6.45
N VAL A 26 10.25 7.92 -5.30
CA VAL A 26 9.95 7.33 -3.99
C VAL A 26 8.83 8.10 -3.32
N ILE A 27 7.78 7.40 -2.93
CA ILE A 27 6.67 7.92 -2.14
C ILE A 27 6.71 7.23 -0.78
N THR A 28 6.79 8.00 0.30
CA THR A 28 6.74 7.48 1.66
C THR A 28 5.47 7.96 2.34
N LEU A 29 4.64 7.03 2.79
CA LEU A 29 3.42 7.33 3.55
C LEU A 29 3.80 8.01 4.87
N ASN A 30 3.18 9.14 5.19
CA ASN A 30 3.57 10.00 6.30
C ASN A 30 2.37 10.44 7.17
N ARG A 31 1.62 9.45 7.67
CA ARG A 31 0.60 9.62 8.72
C ARG A 31 0.97 8.78 9.95
N PRO A 32 2.13 9.02 10.60
CA PRO A 32 2.66 8.14 11.64
C PRO A 32 1.75 8.01 12.86
N GLN A 33 1.01 9.05 13.21
CA GLN A 33 0.04 9.07 14.32
C GLN A 33 -1.16 8.15 14.09
N ALA A 34 -1.46 7.82 12.83
CA ALA A 34 -2.51 6.89 12.41
C ALA A 34 -1.95 5.57 11.85
N LEU A 35 -0.67 5.26 12.06
CA LEU A 35 0.02 4.10 11.48
C LEU A 35 -0.19 4.01 9.96
N ASN A 36 -0.18 5.16 9.28
CA ASN A 36 -0.42 5.31 7.84
C ASN A 36 -1.78 4.75 7.37
N ALA A 37 -2.82 4.81 8.22
CA ALA A 37 -4.16 4.43 7.81
C ALA A 37 -4.60 5.19 6.56
N LEU A 38 -5.23 4.47 5.62
CA LEU A 38 -5.62 4.97 4.31
C LEU A 38 -6.91 5.79 4.43
N ASN A 39 -6.83 7.07 4.10
CA ASN A 39 -7.97 7.96 3.91
C ASN A 39 -7.98 8.53 2.49
N SER A 40 -9.06 9.20 2.11
CA SER A 40 -9.24 9.76 0.77
C SER A 40 -8.12 10.72 0.36
N GLN A 41 -7.64 11.56 1.30
CA GLN A 41 -6.53 12.48 1.04
C GLN A 41 -5.23 11.73 0.71
N LEU A 42 -4.86 10.73 1.51
CA LEU A 42 -3.65 9.93 1.28
C LEU A 42 -3.69 9.24 -0.09
N ILE A 43 -4.82 8.62 -0.45
CA ILE A 43 -4.99 7.96 -1.75
C ILE A 43 -4.92 8.97 -2.91
N ALA A 44 -5.50 10.16 -2.74
CA ALA A 44 -5.42 11.22 -3.74
C ALA A 44 -3.98 11.71 -3.93
N GLU A 45 -3.25 11.97 -2.86
CA GLU A 45 -1.85 12.41 -2.90
C GLU A 45 -0.93 11.35 -3.52
N ILE A 46 -1.10 10.06 -3.17
CA ILE A 46 -0.37 8.95 -3.83
C ILE A 46 -0.60 8.98 -5.33
N ASN A 47 -1.86 9.08 -5.79
CA ASN A 47 -2.16 9.11 -7.22
C ASN A 47 -1.55 10.32 -7.93
N GLN A 48 -1.60 11.50 -7.32
CA GLN A 48 -1.00 12.70 -7.88
C GLN A 48 0.53 12.55 -8.03
N ALA A 49 1.21 12.02 -7.01
CA ALA A 49 2.65 11.78 -7.06
C ALA A 49 3.00 10.73 -8.12
N LEU A 50 2.25 9.63 -8.21
CA LEU A 50 2.42 8.60 -9.24
C LEU A 50 2.19 9.18 -10.65
N ASP A 51 1.18 10.04 -10.85
CA ASP A 51 0.92 10.70 -12.13
C ASP A 51 2.08 11.60 -12.56
N GLN A 52 2.76 12.27 -11.62
CA GLN A 52 3.96 13.05 -11.91
C GLN A 52 5.12 12.15 -12.34
N PHE A 53 5.38 11.08 -11.59
CA PHE A 53 6.44 10.13 -11.92
C PHE A 53 6.20 9.42 -13.27
N GLU A 54 4.94 9.11 -13.61
CA GLU A 54 4.58 8.55 -14.91
C GLU A 54 4.98 9.46 -16.08
N ARG A 55 4.84 10.78 -15.91
CA ARG A 55 5.15 11.78 -16.94
C ARG A 55 6.64 12.14 -17.00
N ASP A 56 7.38 11.88 -15.95
CA ASP A 56 8.80 12.24 -15.85
C ASP A 56 9.67 11.22 -16.59
N ALA A 57 10.29 11.64 -17.70
CA ALA A 57 11.13 10.76 -18.52
C ALA A 57 12.40 10.26 -17.79
N GLU A 58 12.82 10.93 -16.72
CA GLU A 58 13.98 10.52 -15.92
C GLU A 58 13.63 9.41 -14.92
N ILE A 59 12.36 9.20 -14.60
CA ILE A 59 11.90 8.16 -13.68
C ILE A 59 11.61 6.86 -14.44
N GLY A 60 12.36 5.80 -14.14
CA GLY A 60 12.16 4.46 -14.72
C GLY A 60 11.31 3.52 -13.89
N CYS A 61 11.26 3.72 -12.56
CA CYS A 61 10.42 2.94 -11.65
C CYS A 61 10.02 3.75 -10.41
N MET A 62 9.05 3.26 -9.67
CA MET A 62 8.50 3.92 -8.50
C MET A 62 8.53 2.99 -7.28
N VAL A 63 8.71 3.55 -6.11
CA VAL A 63 8.71 2.83 -4.83
C VAL A 63 7.69 3.47 -3.91
N LEU A 64 6.81 2.67 -3.33
CA LEU A 64 5.90 3.06 -2.28
C LEU A 64 6.37 2.44 -0.96
N ALA A 65 6.64 3.28 0.03
CA ALA A 65 7.15 2.89 1.33
C ALA A 65 6.29 3.45 2.47
N GLY A 66 6.44 2.90 3.65
CA GLY A 66 5.84 3.44 4.88
C GLY A 66 6.91 3.75 5.92
N SER A 67 6.52 3.73 7.19
CA SER A 67 7.44 3.84 8.34
C SER A 67 7.97 2.46 8.74
N GLU A 68 8.99 2.44 9.59
CA GLU A 68 9.51 1.18 10.19
C GLU A 68 8.44 0.41 10.99
N LYS A 69 7.48 1.12 11.58
CA LYS A 69 6.43 0.53 12.41
C LYS A 69 5.26 0.02 11.59
N ALA A 70 4.90 0.73 10.53
CA ALA A 70 3.81 0.35 9.65
C ALA A 70 4.02 0.89 8.24
N PHE A 71 3.86 0.03 7.27
CA PHE A 71 3.61 0.44 5.89
C PHE A 71 2.26 1.15 5.85
N ALA A 72 1.17 0.43 6.13
CA ALA A 72 -0.15 1.00 6.36
C ALA A 72 -1.01 0.00 7.17
N ALA A 73 -1.70 0.48 8.21
CA ALA A 73 -2.43 -0.40 9.14
C ALA A 73 -3.90 -0.64 8.77
N GLY A 74 -4.32 -0.24 7.57
CA GLY A 74 -5.69 -0.44 7.08
C GLY A 74 -6.37 0.85 6.64
N ALA A 75 -7.68 0.80 6.43
CA ALA A 75 -8.47 1.99 6.14
C ALA A 75 -8.64 2.86 7.40
N ASP A 76 -8.84 4.16 7.19
CA ASP A 76 -9.12 5.09 8.30
C ASP A 76 -10.56 4.89 8.78
N ILE A 77 -10.70 4.20 9.92
CA ILE A 77 -12.00 3.83 10.49
C ILE A 77 -12.85 5.07 10.80
N LYS A 78 -12.24 6.21 11.13
CA LYS A 78 -12.96 7.44 11.42
C LYS A 78 -13.65 7.97 10.17
N GLU A 79 -12.94 7.99 9.04
CA GLU A 79 -13.53 8.38 7.76
C GLU A 79 -14.60 7.36 7.34
N MET A 80 -14.34 6.07 7.46
CA MET A 80 -15.32 5.02 7.12
C MET A 80 -16.62 5.10 7.93
N ALA A 81 -16.56 5.52 9.19
CA ALA A 81 -17.73 5.62 10.05
C ALA A 81 -18.75 6.70 9.58
N GLU A 82 -18.29 7.67 8.79
CA GLU A 82 -19.13 8.75 8.23
C GLU A 82 -19.74 8.37 6.88
N LEU A 83 -19.31 7.26 6.27
CA LEU A 83 -19.77 6.81 4.97
C LEU A 83 -21.10 6.07 5.06
N ASN A 84 -21.94 6.26 4.06
CA ASN A 84 -23.20 5.51 3.89
C ASN A 84 -23.28 4.90 2.49
N PHE A 85 -24.19 3.94 2.31
CA PHE A 85 -24.30 3.19 1.06
C PHE A 85 -24.45 4.07 -0.19
N PRO A 86 -25.32 5.09 -0.24
CA PRO A 86 -25.43 5.93 -1.43
C PRO A 86 -24.11 6.59 -1.81
N ASN A 87 -23.39 7.15 -0.85
CA ASN A 87 -22.13 7.87 -1.11
C ASN A 87 -21.05 6.90 -1.58
N ILE A 88 -20.86 5.77 -0.90
CA ILE A 88 -19.85 4.77 -1.29
C ILE A 88 -20.10 4.26 -2.70
N TYR A 89 -21.36 4.01 -3.04
CA TYR A 89 -21.76 3.41 -4.32
C TYR A 89 -21.69 4.41 -5.48
N PHE A 90 -22.25 5.62 -5.29
CA PHE A 90 -22.36 6.60 -6.38
C PHE A 90 -21.09 7.42 -6.58
N ASP A 91 -20.34 7.69 -5.50
CA ASP A 91 -19.09 8.46 -5.56
C ASP A 91 -17.89 7.57 -5.92
N ASP A 92 -18.12 6.24 -6.08
CA ASP A 92 -17.08 5.23 -6.38
C ASP A 92 -15.84 5.40 -5.48
N PHE A 93 -16.09 5.40 -4.17
CA PHE A 93 -15.12 5.72 -3.13
C PHE A 93 -13.78 4.97 -3.29
N PHE A 94 -13.81 3.77 -3.85
CA PHE A 94 -12.63 2.94 -4.05
C PHE A 94 -11.95 3.13 -5.41
N HIS A 95 -12.56 3.86 -6.35
CA HIS A 95 -12.05 4.07 -7.70
C HIS A 95 -10.62 4.64 -7.72
N LEU A 96 -10.33 5.62 -6.86
CA LEU A 96 -8.99 6.22 -6.78
C LEU A 96 -7.93 5.20 -6.35
N ALA A 97 -8.28 4.22 -5.52
CA ALA A 97 -7.34 3.18 -5.13
C ALA A 97 -7.00 2.26 -6.32
N ASP A 98 -7.96 1.89 -7.15
CA ASP A 98 -7.71 1.03 -8.33
C ASP A 98 -6.78 1.67 -9.35
N ARG A 99 -6.75 3.01 -9.45
CA ARG A 99 -5.80 3.72 -10.31
C ARG A 99 -4.34 3.45 -9.96
N ILE A 100 -4.03 3.12 -8.70
CA ILE A 100 -2.66 2.78 -8.26
C ILE A 100 -2.15 1.53 -8.99
N ALA A 101 -3.02 0.54 -9.20
CA ALA A 101 -2.67 -0.70 -9.91
C ALA A 101 -2.58 -0.55 -11.45
N GLN A 102 -2.94 0.61 -12.00
CA GLN A 102 -3.00 0.84 -13.45
C GLN A 102 -1.78 1.60 -13.98
N ARG A 103 -0.66 1.59 -13.26
CA ARG A 103 0.58 2.28 -13.64
C ARG A 103 1.32 1.53 -14.75
N ARG A 104 1.98 2.28 -15.65
CA ARG A 104 2.77 1.71 -16.75
C ARG A 104 4.23 1.52 -16.36
N LYS A 105 4.75 2.36 -15.45
CA LYS A 105 6.08 2.19 -14.88
C LYS A 105 6.01 1.23 -13.69
N PRO A 106 7.02 0.37 -13.47
CA PRO A 106 7.04 -0.53 -12.34
C PRO A 106 6.87 0.21 -11.01
N LEU A 107 5.94 -0.29 -10.18
CA LEU A 107 5.67 0.19 -8.82
C LEU A 107 6.00 -0.91 -7.81
N ILE A 108 6.92 -0.63 -6.91
CA ILE A 108 7.44 -1.58 -5.93
C ILE A 108 6.95 -1.18 -4.54
N ALA A 109 6.38 -2.11 -3.77
CA ALA A 109 6.11 -1.87 -2.36
C ALA A 109 7.34 -2.23 -1.51
N ALA A 110 7.80 -1.29 -0.68
CA ALA A 110 8.82 -1.50 0.34
C ALA A 110 8.15 -1.54 1.72
N VAL A 111 7.86 -2.75 2.21
CA VAL A 111 7.04 -2.97 3.40
C VAL A 111 7.89 -3.19 4.64
N SER A 112 7.72 -2.36 5.67
CA SER A 112 8.24 -2.58 7.00
C SER A 112 7.10 -2.50 8.02
N GLY A 113 7.16 -3.33 9.07
CA GLY A 113 6.11 -3.40 10.08
C GLY A 113 4.76 -3.86 9.52
N TYR A 114 3.69 -3.21 9.93
CA TYR A 114 2.34 -3.66 9.59
C TYR A 114 1.89 -3.23 8.18
N ALA A 115 1.42 -4.20 7.40
CA ALA A 115 0.64 -4.03 6.18
C ALA A 115 -0.67 -4.82 6.36
N LEU A 116 -1.71 -4.17 6.89
CA LEU A 116 -2.95 -4.81 7.31
C LEU A 116 -4.16 -4.24 6.58
N GLY A 117 -5.16 -5.07 6.29
CA GLY A 117 -6.38 -4.66 5.61
C GLY A 117 -6.08 -3.90 4.33
N GLY A 118 -6.66 -2.73 4.15
CA GLY A 118 -6.38 -1.85 3.01
C GLY A 118 -4.89 -1.57 2.79
N GLY A 119 -4.06 -1.58 3.84
CA GLY A 119 -2.60 -1.45 3.71
C GLY A 119 -1.94 -2.67 3.06
N CYS A 120 -2.43 -3.88 3.34
CA CYS A 120 -2.02 -5.10 2.64
C CYS A 120 -2.51 -5.05 1.19
N GLU A 121 -3.74 -4.61 0.97
CA GLU A 121 -4.33 -4.45 -0.36
C GLU A 121 -3.54 -3.44 -1.21
N LEU A 122 -3.12 -2.31 -0.61
CA LEU A 122 -2.27 -1.31 -1.27
C LEU A 122 -0.91 -1.90 -1.68
N ALA A 123 -0.27 -2.69 -0.81
CA ALA A 123 0.97 -3.39 -1.16
C ALA A 123 0.76 -4.37 -2.32
N LEU A 124 -0.38 -5.08 -2.34
CA LEU A 124 -0.76 -6.01 -3.41
C LEU A 124 -1.12 -5.32 -4.75
N MET A 125 -1.37 -4.01 -4.75
CA MET A 125 -1.55 -3.23 -5.99
C MET A 125 -0.24 -2.94 -6.70
N CYS A 126 0.88 -3.02 -5.99
CA CYS A 126 2.20 -2.88 -6.57
C CYS A 126 2.59 -4.13 -7.38
N ASP A 127 3.53 -3.99 -8.32
CA ASP A 127 3.95 -5.10 -9.18
C ASP A 127 4.62 -6.22 -8.39
N PHE A 128 5.38 -5.87 -7.36
CA PHE A 128 5.91 -6.82 -6.39
C PHE A 128 6.25 -6.12 -5.06
N ILE A 129 6.46 -6.93 -4.04
CA ILE A 129 6.73 -6.48 -2.68
C ILE A 129 8.14 -6.93 -2.26
N TYR A 130 8.96 -6.02 -1.78
CA TYR A 130 10.07 -6.30 -0.89
C TYR A 130 9.66 -5.95 0.54
N CYS A 131 10.08 -6.75 1.51
CA CYS A 131 9.75 -6.45 2.89
C CYS A 131 10.95 -6.59 3.83
N ALA A 132 10.89 -5.88 4.94
CA ALA A 132 11.80 -6.08 6.04
C ALA A 132 11.41 -7.33 6.84
N ASP A 133 12.36 -7.88 7.62
CA ASP A 133 12.16 -9.07 8.45
C ASP A 133 11.08 -8.91 9.53
N ASN A 134 10.76 -7.66 9.92
CA ASN A 134 9.72 -7.32 10.88
C ASN A 134 8.32 -7.20 10.25
N ALA A 135 8.17 -7.37 8.94
CA ALA A 135 6.91 -7.16 8.25
C ALA A 135 5.82 -8.16 8.66
N LYS A 136 4.58 -7.67 8.73
CA LYS A 136 3.38 -8.44 9.03
C LYS A 136 2.29 -8.09 8.04
N PHE A 137 1.78 -9.08 7.32
CA PHE A 137 0.71 -8.96 6.34
C PHE A 137 -0.57 -9.61 6.86
N GLY A 138 -1.73 -9.04 6.54
CA GLY A 138 -3.01 -9.63 6.92
C GLY A 138 -4.19 -8.88 6.37
N LEU A 139 -5.33 -9.57 6.33
CA LEU A 139 -6.64 -9.02 5.96
C LEU A 139 -7.62 -9.26 7.12
N PRO A 140 -7.57 -8.42 8.19
CA PRO A 140 -8.34 -8.65 9.42
C PRO A 140 -9.77 -8.10 9.36
N GLU A 141 -10.30 -7.76 8.19
CA GLU A 141 -11.59 -7.09 8.00
C GLU A 141 -12.75 -7.84 8.63
N VAL A 142 -12.69 -9.17 8.71
CA VAL A 142 -13.72 -10.01 9.35
C VAL A 142 -13.93 -9.65 10.83
N THR A 143 -12.91 -9.11 11.51
CA THR A 143 -13.04 -8.66 12.91
C THR A 143 -13.91 -7.41 13.05
N LEU A 144 -14.13 -6.69 11.95
CA LEU A 144 -15.01 -5.52 11.86
C LEU A 144 -16.37 -5.86 11.20
N GLY A 145 -16.60 -7.14 10.86
CA GLY A 145 -17.82 -7.58 10.19
C GLY A 145 -17.91 -7.18 8.72
N VAL A 146 -16.79 -6.89 8.08
CA VAL A 146 -16.69 -6.54 6.66
C VAL A 146 -15.71 -7.47 5.92
N ILE A 147 -15.59 -7.30 4.61
CA ILE A 147 -14.61 -8.03 3.78
C ILE A 147 -13.56 -7.05 3.23
N PRO A 148 -12.40 -7.52 2.74
CA PRO A 148 -11.44 -6.69 2.02
C PRO A 148 -12.10 -5.98 0.84
N GLY A 149 -11.93 -4.64 0.76
CA GLY A 149 -12.75 -3.78 -0.11
C GLY A 149 -12.04 -3.25 -1.35
N ILE A 150 -10.69 -3.27 -1.40
CA ILE A 150 -9.93 -2.69 -2.52
C ILE A 150 -9.08 -3.73 -3.26
N GLY A 151 -9.63 -4.93 -3.40
CA GLY A 151 -9.12 -6.01 -4.26
C GLY A 151 -8.32 -7.10 -3.57
N GLY A 152 -8.22 -7.09 -2.24
CA GLY A 152 -7.50 -8.12 -1.47
C GLY A 152 -8.03 -9.52 -1.69
N THR A 153 -9.35 -9.69 -1.79
CA THR A 153 -9.98 -10.98 -2.08
C THR A 153 -9.50 -11.59 -3.40
N GLN A 154 -9.14 -10.76 -4.37
CA GLN A 154 -8.65 -11.18 -5.69
C GLN A 154 -7.13 -11.30 -5.69
N ARG A 155 -6.42 -10.22 -5.34
CA ARG A 155 -4.95 -10.17 -5.45
C ARG A 155 -4.27 -11.13 -4.49
N LEU A 156 -4.76 -11.26 -3.25
CA LEU A 156 -4.20 -12.23 -2.29
C LEU A 156 -4.43 -13.68 -2.77
N THR A 157 -5.61 -13.96 -3.32
CA THR A 157 -5.93 -15.29 -3.86
C THR A 157 -5.04 -15.65 -5.06
N LEU A 158 -4.75 -14.69 -5.92
CA LEU A 158 -3.82 -14.89 -7.04
C LEU A 158 -2.39 -15.13 -6.57
N ALA A 159 -1.94 -14.39 -5.54
CA ALA A 159 -0.57 -14.50 -5.03
C ALA A 159 -0.34 -15.79 -4.23
N LEU A 160 -1.26 -16.17 -3.35
CA LEU A 160 -1.06 -17.25 -2.36
C LEU A 160 -1.83 -18.54 -2.67
N GLY A 161 -2.76 -18.49 -3.61
CA GLY A 161 -3.75 -19.53 -3.83
C GLY A 161 -4.89 -19.47 -2.79
N LYS A 162 -6.01 -20.12 -3.16
CA LYS A 162 -7.27 -20.07 -2.40
C LYS A 162 -7.12 -20.44 -0.92
N ALA A 163 -6.38 -21.50 -0.60
CA ALA A 163 -6.33 -22.03 0.77
C ALA A 163 -5.77 -21.01 1.76
N LYS A 164 -4.61 -20.41 1.46
CA LYS A 164 -3.97 -19.41 2.33
C LYS A 164 -4.76 -18.09 2.36
N ALA A 165 -5.28 -17.65 1.22
CA ALA A 165 -6.08 -16.44 1.15
C ALA A 165 -7.35 -16.56 2.00
N MET A 166 -8.08 -17.69 1.90
CA MET A 166 -9.26 -17.97 2.73
C MET A 166 -8.92 -18.05 4.21
N GLU A 167 -7.82 -18.72 4.56
CA GLU A 167 -7.37 -18.78 5.96
C GLU A 167 -7.14 -17.36 6.52
N MET A 168 -6.36 -16.52 5.82
CA MET A 168 -6.08 -15.16 6.27
C MET A 168 -7.34 -14.30 6.39
N CYS A 169 -8.23 -14.33 5.39
CA CYS A 169 -9.46 -13.54 5.39
C CYS A 169 -10.46 -14.01 6.48
N LEU A 170 -10.59 -15.32 6.70
CA LEU A 170 -11.60 -15.85 7.61
C LEU A 170 -11.15 -15.90 9.08
N THR A 171 -9.85 -15.99 9.33
CA THR A 171 -9.30 -16.06 10.68
C THR A 171 -8.67 -14.78 11.17
N ALA A 172 -8.49 -13.77 10.28
CA ALA A 172 -7.78 -12.53 10.55
C ALA A 172 -6.30 -12.74 10.99
N ARG A 173 -5.73 -13.93 10.74
CA ARG A 173 -4.34 -14.17 11.11
C ARG A 173 -3.39 -13.30 10.29
N GLN A 174 -2.28 -12.97 10.89
CA GLN A 174 -1.19 -12.28 10.23
C GLN A 174 -0.12 -13.26 9.74
N MET A 175 0.44 -12.97 8.58
CA MET A 175 1.56 -13.67 7.97
C MET A 175 2.84 -12.87 8.20
N GLY A 176 3.88 -13.51 8.74
CA GLY A 176 5.20 -12.88 8.91
C GLY A 176 6.03 -12.90 7.62
N ALA A 177 7.12 -12.13 7.62
CA ALA A 177 7.98 -11.93 6.45
C ALA A 177 8.50 -13.25 5.83
N VAL A 178 8.99 -14.15 6.64
CA VAL A 178 9.54 -15.45 6.17
C VAL A 178 8.45 -16.29 5.48
N GLU A 179 7.29 -16.41 6.10
CA GLU A 179 6.16 -17.13 5.49
C GLU A 179 5.69 -16.44 4.20
N ALA A 180 5.69 -15.11 4.18
CA ALA A 180 5.29 -14.32 3.02
C ALA A 180 6.22 -14.57 1.82
N GLU A 181 7.54 -14.64 2.03
CA GLU A 181 8.50 -14.98 0.98
C GLU A 181 8.34 -16.44 0.51
N GLN A 182 8.26 -17.39 1.44
CA GLN A 182 8.08 -18.81 1.12
C GLN A 182 6.77 -19.10 0.38
N SER A 183 5.76 -18.28 0.61
CA SER A 183 4.44 -18.43 -0.02
C SER A 183 4.30 -17.65 -1.33
N GLY A 184 5.28 -16.82 -1.71
CA GLY A 184 5.24 -16.04 -2.93
C GLY A 184 4.45 -14.72 -2.82
N LEU A 185 4.06 -14.30 -1.61
CA LEU A 185 3.44 -12.98 -1.38
C LEU A 185 4.45 -11.85 -1.58
N VAL A 186 5.67 -12.04 -1.11
CA VAL A 186 6.77 -11.08 -1.29
C VAL A 186 7.89 -11.70 -2.11
N ALA A 187 8.54 -10.88 -2.92
CA ALA A 187 9.64 -11.34 -3.78
C ALA A 187 10.93 -11.57 -2.98
N ARG A 188 11.13 -10.83 -1.89
CA ARG A 188 12.33 -10.97 -1.04
C ARG A 188 12.14 -10.33 0.32
N VAL A 189 12.70 -10.97 1.36
CA VAL A 189 12.91 -10.39 2.69
C VAL A 189 14.31 -9.77 2.74
N LEU A 190 14.40 -8.54 3.21
CA LEU A 190 15.63 -7.78 3.41
C LEU A 190 15.83 -7.50 4.90
N PRO A 191 17.06 -7.41 5.38
CA PRO A 191 17.34 -6.92 6.74
C PRO A 191 16.76 -5.51 6.91
N LYS A 192 16.18 -5.25 8.09
CA LYS A 192 15.68 -3.94 8.47
C LYS A 192 16.79 -2.89 8.56
#